data_2a379eaf6c11c9bab466892b0ee9a868
#
_entry.id   2a379eaf6c11c9bab466892b0ee9a868
#
_cell.length_a   1.000
_cell.length_b   1.000
_cell.length_c   1.000
_cell.angle_alpha   90.00
_cell.angle_beta   90.00
_cell.angle_gamma   90.00
#
_symmetry.space_group_name_H-M   'P 1'
#
loop_
_entity.id
_entity.type
_entity.pdbx_description
1 polymer ?
#
loop_
_entity_poly.entity_id
_entity_poly.type
_entity_poly.pdbx_seq_one_letter_code
_entity_poly.pdbx_strand_id
1 'polypeptide(L)'
;KISEKYGSKVILRPKNISKSNSPDIEWIKYTLSKLNKNYEFFFILRPTSPFRKISTLKKAWRQFNKGNFDSLRSVQKSQSQPGKMWVIRNDYMFPLLPFLNNKKIPWHSCQSYELPEVYLQDASLEIGKVSKTIKNNSIAGEIISPYINNALEGFDINTPADLKTAKNIIKKFKI
;
A
#
# COMPACT_ATOMS: atom_id res chain seq x y z
N LYS A 1 19.83 -0.98 15.49
CA LYS A 1 20.04 -2.03 16.52
C LYS A 1 19.14 -3.27 16.33
N ILE A 2 17.78 -3.14 16.29
CA ILE A 2 16.89 -4.31 16.13
C ILE A 2 17.07 -4.93 14.74
N SER A 3 16.92 -4.15 13.69
CA SER A 3 17.04 -4.64 12.30
C SER A 3 18.40 -5.29 12.01
N GLU A 4 19.47 -4.71 12.52
CA GLU A 4 20.84 -5.24 12.40
C GLU A 4 20.98 -6.61 13.08
N LYS A 5 20.34 -6.80 14.24
CA LYS A 5 20.30 -8.09 14.95
C LYS A 5 19.72 -9.21 14.08
N TYR A 6 18.83 -8.85 13.15
CA TYR A 6 18.22 -9.78 12.18
C TYR A 6 18.88 -9.75 10.79
N GLY A 7 20.12 -9.23 10.69
CA GLY A 7 20.92 -9.28 9.47
C GLY A 7 20.62 -8.18 8.44
N SER A 8 19.79 -7.19 8.77
CA SER A 8 19.51 -6.07 7.86
C SER A 8 20.63 -5.05 7.87
N LYS A 9 20.95 -4.48 6.72
CA LYS A 9 21.81 -3.29 6.60
C LYS A 9 20.99 -2.04 6.90
N VAL A 10 21.56 -1.14 7.72
CA VAL A 10 20.91 0.12 8.08
C VAL A 10 21.46 1.25 7.23
N ILE A 11 20.58 1.99 6.58
CA ILE A 11 20.90 3.23 5.85
C ILE A 11 20.18 4.36 6.58
N LEU A 12 20.95 5.27 7.19
CA LEU A 12 20.40 6.44 7.87
C LEU A 12 19.96 7.47 6.84
N ARG A 13 18.71 7.89 6.93
CA ARG A 13 18.16 8.95 6.07
C ARG A 13 18.53 10.32 6.61
N PRO A 14 18.86 11.30 5.74
CA PRO A 14 18.99 12.69 6.11
C PRO A 14 17.69 13.26 6.72
N LYS A 15 17.81 14.23 7.62
CA LYS A 15 16.64 14.82 8.32
C LYS A 15 15.61 15.44 7.38
N ASN A 16 16.04 16.02 6.27
CA ASN A 16 15.16 16.67 5.30
C ASN A 16 14.19 15.69 4.60
N ILE A 17 14.56 14.41 4.44
CA ILE A 17 13.72 13.35 3.84
C ILE A 17 13.19 12.35 4.89
N SER A 18 13.19 12.73 6.16
CA SER A 18 12.74 11.90 7.29
C SER A 18 11.55 12.50 8.02
N LYS A 19 10.91 13.51 7.46
CA LYS A 19 9.73 14.17 8.02
C LYS A 19 8.48 13.29 7.82
N SER A 20 7.44 13.53 8.63
CA SER A 20 6.15 12.81 8.52
C SER A 20 5.45 12.99 7.16
N ASN A 21 5.73 14.09 6.48
CA ASN A 21 5.18 14.41 5.16
C ASN A 21 6.16 14.15 4.00
N SER A 22 7.34 13.55 4.26
CA SER A 22 8.30 13.20 3.20
C SER A 22 7.74 12.07 2.34
N PRO A 23 7.61 12.26 1.01
CA PRO A 23 7.14 11.22 0.11
C PRO A 23 8.08 10.01 0.07
N ASP A 24 7.52 8.81 -0.08
CA ASP A 24 8.31 7.58 -0.12
C ASP A 24 9.37 7.57 -1.24
N ILE A 25 9.10 8.24 -2.36
CA ILE A 25 10.04 8.32 -3.49
C ILE A 25 11.39 8.94 -3.10
N GLU A 26 11.41 9.89 -2.17
CA GLU A 26 12.64 10.56 -1.73
C GLU A 26 13.60 9.58 -1.04
N TRP A 27 13.10 8.83 -0.06
CA TRP A 27 13.95 7.88 0.66
C TRP A 27 14.30 6.65 -0.17
N ILE A 28 13.45 6.24 -1.11
CA ILE A 28 13.76 5.16 -2.05
C ILE A 28 14.92 5.57 -2.96
N LYS A 29 14.84 6.73 -3.61
CA LYS A 29 15.93 7.26 -4.43
C LYS A 29 17.23 7.38 -3.64
N TYR A 30 17.14 7.94 -2.43
CA TYR A 30 18.30 8.06 -1.54
C TYR A 30 18.88 6.68 -1.20
N THR A 31 18.04 5.71 -0.85
CA THR A 31 18.49 4.36 -0.54
C THR A 31 19.19 3.73 -1.74
N LEU A 32 18.57 3.77 -2.91
CA LEU A 32 19.15 3.23 -4.15
C LEU A 32 20.51 3.88 -4.47
N SER A 33 20.66 5.20 -4.27
CA SER A 33 21.94 5.90 -4.49
C SER A 33 23.05 5.49 -3.52
N LYS A 34 22.73 4.87 -2.37
CA LYS A 34 23.70 4.39 -1.38
C LYS A 34 24.07 2.91 -1.56
N LEU A 35 23.45 2.24 -2.49
CA LEU A 35 23.76 0.84 -2.79
C LEU A 35 24.85 0.76 -3.85
N ASN A 36 25.83 -0.13 -3.63
CA ASN A 36 26.99 -0.33 -4.52
C ASN A 36 26.68 -1.21 -5.75
N LYS A 37 25.41 -1.59 -5.93
CA LYS A 37 24.96 -2.45 -7.02
C LYS A 37 23.74 -1.85 -7.71
N ASN A 38 23.61 -2.08 -9.00
CA ASN A 38 22.40 -1.77 -9.74
C ASN A 38 21.37 -2.87 -9.50
N TYR A 39 20.22 -2.47 -9.01
CA TYR A 39 19.07 -3.35 -8.80
C TYR A 39 18.00 -3.02 -9.84
N GLU A 40 17.35 -4.05 -10.38
CA GLU A 40 16.24 -3.86 -11.33
C GLU A 40 14.92 -3.61 -10.61
N PHE A 41 14.78 -4.18 -9.40
CA PHE A 41 13.55 -4.16 -8.62
C PHE A 41 13.82 -3.86 -7.16
N PHE A 42 12.82 -3.32 -6.48
CA PHE A 42 12.81 -3.17 -5.04
C PHE A 42 11.48 -3.63 -4.45
N PHE A 43 11.52 -3.99 -3.16
CA PHE A 43 10.33 -4.28 -2.36
C PHE A 43 10.26 -3.29 -1.21
N ILE A 44 9.06 -2.77 -0.95
CA ILE A 44 8.78 -2.04 0.28
C ILE A 44 7.97 -2.96 1.19
N LEU A 45 8.55 -3.28 2.35
CA LEU A 45 7.96 -4.13 3.35
C LEU A 45 7.85 -3.34 4.65
N ARG A 46 6.68 -2.78 4.91
CA ARG A 46 6.51 -1.93 6.10
C ARG A 46 6.51 -2.76 7.37
N PRO A 47 7.20 -2.33 8.42
CA PRO A 47 7.25 -3.06 9.70
C PRO A 47 5.90 -3.06 10.43
N THR A 48 5.00 -2.14 10.08
CA THR A 48 3.64 -2.03 10.64
C THR A 48 2.69 -3.12 10.15
N SER A 49 3.08 -3.95 9.17
CA SER A 49 2.31 -5.09 8.68
C SER A 49 2.93 -6.42 9.17
N PRO A 50 2.63 -6.84 10.43
CA PRO A 50 3.35 -7.92 11.09
C PRO A 50 3.00 -9.33 10.62
N PHE A 51 1.85 -9.51 9.96
CA PHE A 51 1.33 -10.84 9.61
C PHE A 51 1.65 -11.30 8.19
N ARG A 52 2.51 -10.57 7.48
CA ARG A 52 2.93 -10.89 6.11
C ARG A 52 3.67 -12.22 6.06
N LYS A 53 3.27 -13.09 5.11
CA LYS A 53 3.86 -14.41 4.92
C LYS A 53 4.89 -14.40 3.79
N ILE A 54 5.93 -15.22 3.90
CA ILE A 54 6.93 -15.43 2.84
C ILE A 54 6.26 -15.99 1.57
N SER A 55 5.26 -16.86 1.72
CA SER A 55 4.50 -17.41 0.59
C SER A 55 3.79 -16.32 -0.21
N THR A 56 3.28 -15.28 0.46
CA THR A 56 2.64 -14.11 -0.16
C THR A 56 3.66 -13.30 -0.97
N LEU A 57 4.84 -13.04 -0.42
CA LEU A 57 5.93 -12.36 -1.15
C LEU A 57 6.29 -13.13 -2.43
N LYS A 58 6.43 -14.46 -2.34
CA LYS A 58 6.75 -15.32 -3.49
C LYS A 58 5.63 -15.29 -4.55
N LYS A 59 4.36 -15.31 -4.15
CA LYS A 59 3.22 -15.24 -5.07
C LYS A 59 3.16 -13.88 -5.76
N ALA A 60 3.27 -12.79 -5.01
CA ALA A 60 3.27 -11.43 -5.53
C ALA A 60 4.43 -11.20 -6.52
N TRP A 61 5.62 -11.69 -6.19
CA TRP A 61 6.77 -11.64 -7.11
C TRP A 61 6.50 -12.39 -8.41
N ARG A 62 5.96 -13.61 -8.34
CA ARG A 62 5.62 -14.39 -9.55
C ARG A 62 4.59 -13.67 -10.41
N GLN A 63 3.57 -13.07 -9.79
CA GLN A 63 2.55 -12.28 -10.50
C GLN A 63 3.19 -11.07 -11.19
N PHE A 64 3.98 -10.31 -10.45
CA PHE A 64 4.67 -9.13 -10.97
C PHE A 64 5.61 -9.45 -12.13
N ASN A 65 6.41 -10.52 -12.00
CA ASN A 65 7.42 -10.92 -12.99
C ASN A 65 6.82 -11.54 -14.27
N LYS A 66 5.56 -12.03 -14.22
CA LYS A 66 4.88 -12.56 -15.40
C LYS A 66 4.29 -11.47 -16.30
N GLY A 67 4.00 -10.30 -15.77
CA GLY A 67 3.37 -9.22 -16.50
C GLY A 67 4.31 -8.06 -16.81
N ASN A 68 3.90 -7.19 -17.72
CA ASN A 68 4.62 -5.97 -18.03
C ASN A 68 4.16 -4.81 -17.14
N PHE A 69 4.39 -4.93 -15.83
CA PHE A 69 4.00 -3.95 -14.83
C PHE A 69 5.18 -3.04 -14.45
N ASP A 70 4.90 -1.79 -14.11
CA ASP A 70 5.88 -0.88 -13.53
C ASP A 70 6.00 -1.08 -12.02
N SER A 71 4.87 -1.39 -11.38
CA SER A 71 4.81 -1.71 -9.95
C SER A 71 3.70 -2.72 -9.63
N LEU A 72 3.75 -3.26 -8.40
CA LEU A 72 2.69 -4.04 -7.79
C LEU A 72 2.37 -3.44 -6.43
N ARG A 73 1.07 -3.34 -6.10
CA ARG A 73 0.59 -2.89 -4.81
C ARG A 73 -0.37 -3.89 -4.19
N SER A 74 -0.16 -4.17 -2.91
CA SER A 74 -1.12 -4.97 -2.16
C SER A 74 -2.37 -4.15 -1.84
N VAL A 75 -3.51 -4.79 -2.01
CA VAL A 75 -4.84 -4.21 -1.80
C VAL A 75 -5.76 -5.21 -1.12
N GLN A 76 -6.76 -4.71 -0.41
CA GLN A 76 -7.84 -5.50 0.16
C GLN A 76 -9.18 -5.02 -0.40
N LYS A 77 -10.15 -5.94 -0.53
CA LYS A 77 -11.52 -5.55 -0.86
C LYS A 77 -12.05 -4.60 0.21
N SER A 78 -12.49 -3.44 -0.21
CA SER A 78 -13.04 -2.44 0.72
C SER A 78 -14.43 -2.82 1.21
N GLN A 79 -14.68 -2.65 2.50
CA GLN A 79 -16.00 -2.75 3.09
C GLN A 79 -16.82 -1.46 2.87
N SER A 80 -16.13 -0.35 2.63
CA SER A 80 -16.75 0.96 2.40
C SER A 80 -16.79 1.27 0.92
N GLN A 81 -17.90 1.85 0.46
CA GLN A 81 -18.10 2.24 -0.93
C GLN A 81 -17.81 3.73 -1.12
N PRO A 82 -16.71 4.12 -1.82
CA PRO A 82 -16.35 5.52 -2.02
C PRO A 82 -17.42 6.35 -2.73
N GLY A 83 -18.23 5.72 -3.57
CA GLY A 83 -19.38 6.38 -4.20
C GLY A 83 -20.43 6.90 -3.22
N LYS A 84 -20.36 6.46 -1.96
CA LYS A 84 -21.25 6.91 -0.87
C LYS A 84 -20.52 7.73 0.20
N MET A 85 -19.30 8.17 -0.08
CA MET A 85 -18.53 9.03 0.81
C MET A 85 -18.73 10.50 0.48
N TRP A 86 -18.65 11.35 1.50
CA TRP A 86 -18.95 12.77 1.41
C TRP A 86 -17.81 13.61 1.97
N VAL A 87 -17.65 14.79 1.41
CA VAL A 87 -16.82 15.86 1.97
C VAL A 87 -17.75 16.90 2.58
N ILE A 88 -17.54 17.27 3.84
CA ILE A 88 -18.31 18.30 4.53
C ILE A 88 -17.50 19.59 4.53
N ARG A 89 -18.12 20.70 4.09
CA ARG A 89 -17.55 22.05 4.13
C ARG A 89 -18.66 23.03 4.51
N ASN A 90 -18.46 23.79 5.59
CA ASN A 90 -19.40 24.81 6.05
C ASN A 90 -20.85 24.31 6.08
N ASP A 91 -21.09 23.18 6.75
CA ASP A 91 -22.40 22.54 6.90
C ASP A 91 -23.04 21.97 5.62
N TYR A 92 -22.36 22.02 4.48
CA TYR A 92 -22.79 21.42 3.24
C TYR A 92 -22.05 20.11 2.96
N MET A 93 -22.77 19.14 2.37
CA MET A 93 -22.24 17.86 1.94
C MET A 93 -22.01 17.83 0.43
N PHE A 94 -20.82 17.42 0.01
CA PHE A 94 -20.47 17.22 -1.39
C PHE A 94 -20.04 15.77 -1.58
N PRO A 95 -20.53 15.06 -2.62
CA PRO A 95 -20.08 13.70 -2.87
C PRO A 95 -18.57 13.68 -3.14
N LEU A 96 -17.85 12.74 -2.52
CA LEU A 96 -16.41 12.55 -2.76
C LEU A 96 -16.16 12.21 -4.24
N LEU A 97 -17.02 11.37 -4.82
CA LEU A 97 -16.97 10.99 -6.23
C LEU A 97 -18.27 11.41 -6.92
N PRO A 98 -18.26 12.48 -7.72
CA PRO A 98 -19.46 13.02 -8.39
C PRO A 98 -19.79 12.23 -9.69
N PHE A 99 -19.70 10.89 -9.64
CA PHE A 99 -19.97 10.03 -10.79
C PHE A 99 -21.46 9.67 -10.89
N LEU A 100 -21.87 9.37 -12.12
CA LEU A 100 -23.19 8.86 -12.46
C LEU A 100 -23.07 7.42 -12.96
N ASN A 101 -24.10 6.61 -12.72
CA ASN A 101 -24.22 5.29 -13.35
C ASN A 101 -24.76 5.43 -14.79
N ASN A 102 -24.91 4.30 -15.50
CA ASN A 102 -25.42 4.28 -16.88
C ASN A 102 -26.85 4.85 -17.04
N LYS A 103 -27.62 4.90 -15.93
CA LYS A 103 -28.98 5.50 -15.89
C LYS A 103 -28.96 6.97 -15.47
N LYS A 104 -27.78 7.59 -15.43
CA LYS A 104 -27.55 8.99 -14.97
C LYS A 104 -27.94 9.22 -13.49
N ILE A 105 -27.96 8.18 -12.68
CA ILE A 105 -28.20 8.27 -11.23
C ILE A 105 -26.88 8.51 -10.54
N PRO A 106 -26.76 9.51 -9.63
CA PRO A 106 -25.53 9.71 -8.86
C PRO A 106 -25.15 8.49 -8.02
N TRP A 107 -23.88 8.15 -7.96
CA TRP A 107 -23.39 6.97 -7.25
C TRP A 107 -23.83 6.93 -5.78
N HIS A 108 -23.87 8.07 -5.10
CA HIS A 108 -24.32 8.14 -3.71
C HIS A 108 -25.81 7.72 -3.53
N SER A 109 -26.62 7.77 -4.60
CA SER A 109 -28.04 7.36 -4.59
C SER A 109 -28.26 5.95 -5.13
N CYS A 110 -27.25 5.30 -5.70
CA CYS A 110 -27.33 3.92 -6.18
C CYS A 110 -27.30 2.91 -5.02
N GLN A 111 -27.79 1.69 -5.25
CA GLN A 111 -27.54 0.56 -4.35
C GLN A 111 -26.07 0.14 -4.42
N SER A 112 -25.49 -0.29 -3.29
CA SER A 112 -24.06 -0.62 -3.24
C SER A 112 -23.63 -1.73 -4.19
N TYR A 113 -24.51 -2.69 -4.50
CA TYR A 113 -24.26 -3.78 -5.44
C TYR A 113 -24.25 -3.35 -6.92
N GLU A 114 -24.80 -2.16 -7.24
CA GLU A 114 -24.75 -1.57 -8.58
C GLU A 114 -23.45 -0.80 -8.85
N LEU A 115 -22.68 -0.53 -7.81
CA LEU A 115 -21.43 0.20 -7.88
C LEU A 115 -20.25 -0.76 -8.07
N PRO A 116 -19.16 -0.30 -8.73
CA PRO A 116 -17.97 -1.14 -8.93
C PRO A 116 -17.40 -1.66 -7.62
N GLU A 117 -16.85 -2.88 -7.63
CA GLU A 117 -16.00 -3.34 -6.53
C GLU A 117 -14.80 -2.42 -6.39
N VAL A 118 -14.49 -2.05 -5.14
CA VAL A 118 -13.38 -1.17 -4.83
C VAL A 118 -12.44 -1.82 -3.84
N TYR A 119 -11.16 -1.48 -3.97
CA TYR A 119 -10.11 -2.03 -3.16
C TYR A 119 -9.35 -0.91 -2.48
N LEU A 120 -8.98 -1.14 -1.22
CA LEU A 120 -8.16 -0.24 -0.43
C LEU A 120 -6.71 -0.71 -0.47
N GLN A 121 -5.77 0.19 -0.75
CA GLN A 121 -4.35 -0.12 -0.62
C GLN A 121 -4.00 -0.34 0.85
N ASP A 122 -3.41 -1.49 1.17
CA ASP A 122 -3.06 -1.87 2.54
C ASP A 122 -1.58 -1.62 2.89
N ALA A 123 -0.79 -1.22 1.90
CA ALA A 123 0.64 -0.91 2.01
C ALA A 123 1.53 -2.01 2.63
N SER A 124 1.01 -3.24 2.81
CA SER A 124 1.77 -4.34 3.41
C SER A 124 2.90 -4.81 2.50
N LEU A 125 2.74 -4.69 1.19
CA LEU A 125 3.70 -5.08 0.17
C LEU A 125 3.60 -4.17 -1.06
N GLU A 126 4.73 -3.62 -1.46
CA GLU A 126 4.87 -2.92 -2.73
C GLU A 126 6.10 -3.45 -3.46
N ILE A 127 6.03 -3.60 -4.79
CA ILE A 127 7.16 -3.96 -5.66
C ILE A 127 7.24 -2.88 -6.74
N GLY A 128 8.46 -2.45 -7.08
CA GLY A 128 8.66 -1.46 -8.14
C GLY A 128 9.86 -1.76 -9.01
N LYS A 129 9.77 -1.41 -10.30
CA LYS A 129 10.92 -1.35 -11.21
C LYS A 129 11.71 -0.08 -10.94
N VAL A 130 13.01 -0.22 -10.64
CA VAL A 130 13.90 0.93 -10.35
C VAL A 130 13.92 1.91 -11.52
N SER A 131 14.06 1.43 -12.75
CA SER A 131 14.11 2.27 -13.95
C SER A 131 12.86 3.15 -14.10
N LYS A 132 11.67 2.59 -13.86
CA LYS A 132 10.40 3.31 -13.94
C LYS A 132 10.23 4.30 -12.79
N THR A 133 10.61 3.90 -11.58
CA THR A 133 10.57 4.76 -10.39
C THR A 133 11.46 6.00 -10.55
N ILE A 134 12.68 5.82 -11.07
CA ILE A 134 13.59 6.95 -11.31
C ILE A 134 13.07 7.84 -12.42
N LYS A 135 12.68 7.28 -13.59
CA LYS A 135 12.19 8.03 -14.75
C LYS A 135 10.94 8.86 -14.41
N ASN A 136 9.96 8.25 -13.78
CA ASN A 136 8.65 8.88 -13.54
C ASN A 136 8.58 9.65 -12.23
N ASN A 137 9.64 9.66 -11.44
CA ASN A 137 9.65 10.21 -10.07
C ASN A 137 8.46 9.71 -9.21
N SER A 138 8.10 8.45 -9.38
CA SER A 138 6.93 7.83 -8.75
C SER A 138 7.23 6.37 -8.42
N ILE A 139 6.81 5.92 -7.24
CA ILE A 139 6.92 4.51 -6.86
C ILE A 139 5.83 3.64 -7.49
N ALA A 140 4.81 4.24 -8.08
CA ALA A 140 3.69 3.54 -8.70
C ALA A 140 3.96 3.22 -10.18
N GLY A 141 4.54 4.17 -10.93
CA GLY A 141 4.61 4.08 -12.38
C GLY A 141 3.23 4.26 -13.04
N GLU A 142 3.08 3.79 -14.27
CA GLU A 142 1.86 3.93 -15.07
C GLU A 142 1.02 2.64 -15.06
N ILE A 143 1.68 1.48 -15.10
CA ILE A 143 1.02 0.16 -15.16
C ILE A 143 1.23 -0.56 -13.83
N ILE A 144 0.16 -0.61 -13.03
CA ILE A 144 0.19 -1.12 -11.66
C ILE A 144 -0.55 -2.45 -11.57
N SER A 145 0.10 -3.50 -11.07
CA SER A 145 -0.54 -4.77 -10.77
C SER A 145 -1.14 -4.75 -9.37
N PRO A 146 -2.41 -5.09 -9.17
CA PRO A 146 -2.96 -5.30 -7.83
C PRO A 146 -2.58 -6.68 -7.31
N TYR A 147 -2.15 -6.79 -6.06
CA TYR A 147 -2.08 -8.05 -5.34
C TYR A 147 -3.18 -8.07 -4.28
N ILE A 148 -4.22 -8.87 -4.52
CA ILE A 148 -5.36 -8.94 -3.58
C ILE A 148 -4.91 -9.76 -2.37
N ASN A 149 -4.85 -9.10 -1.23
CA ASN A 149 -4.41 -9.66 0.03
C ASN A 149 -5.60 -10.06 0.90
N ASN A 150 -5.36 -10.96 1.87
CA ASN A 150 -6.36 -11.23 2.89
C ASN A 150 -6.29 -10.20 4.02
N ALA A 151 -7.39 -10.09 4.79
CA ALA A 151 -7.52 -9.09 5.84
C ALA A 151 -6.44 -9.19 6.93
N LEU A 152 -5.91 -10.38 7.20
CA LEU A 152 -4.90 -10.58 8.22
C LEU A 152 -3.53 -10.09 7.76
N GLU A 153 -3.10 -10.46 6.56
CA GLU A 153 -1.78 -10.07 6.03
C GLU A 153 -1.71 -8.58 5.67
N GLY A 154 -2.85 -7.98 5.32
CA GLY A 154 -2.96 -6.54 5.07
C GLY A 154 -3.26 -5.71 6.32
N PHE A 155 -3.29 -6.32 7.52
CA PHE A 155 -3.47 -5.59 8.76
C PHE A 155 -2.29 -4.63 9.00
N ASP A 156 -2.59 -3.38 9.29
CA ASP A 156 -1.60 -2.33 9.52
C ASP A 156 -1.72 -1.73 10.92
N ILE A 157 -0.59 -1.50 11.59
CA ILE A 157 -0.50 -0.94 12.94
C ILE A 157 -0.22 0.55 12.83
N ASN A 158 -1.26 1.37 12.94
CA ASN A 158 -1.16 2.82 12.92
C ASN A 158 -1.37 3.47 14.31
N THR A 159 -2.08 2.77 15.20
CA THR A 159 -2.47 3.28 16.51
C THR A 159 -2.11 2.28 17.63
N PRO A 160 -2.07 2.74 18.91
CA PRO A 160 -1.95 1.82 20.05
C PRO A 160 -3.08 0.77 20.12
N ALA A 161 -4.27 1.09 19.64
CA ALA A 161 -5.39 0.14 19.56
C ALA A 161 -5.10 -0.98 18.56
N ASP A 162 -4.52 -0.67 17.40
CA ASP A 162 -4.11 -1.66 16.40
C ASP A 162 -3.04 -2.58 16.98
N LEU A 163 -2.07 -2.03 17.69
CA LEU A 163 -1.04 -2.85 18.36
C LEU A 163 -1.64 -3.81 19.40
N LYS A 164 -2.64 -3.37 20.16
CA LYS A 164 -3.38 -4.24 21.10
C LYS A 164 -4.10 -5.35 20.34
N THR A 165 -4.77 -5.00 19.25
CA THR A 165 -5.46 -5.96 18.37
C THR A 165 -4.48 -6.97 17.79
N ALA A 166 -3.33 -6.53 17.25
CA ALA A 166 -2.29 -7.42 16.74
C ALA A 166 -1.79 -8.42 17.81
N LYS A 167 -1.54 -7.95 19.04
CA LYS A 167 -1.15 -8.83 20.16
C LYS A 167 -2.21 -9.86 20.48
N ASN A 168 -3.49 -9.52 20.43
CA ASN A 168 -4.60 -10.45 20.66
C ASN A 168 -4.70 -11.50 19.54
N ILE A 169 -4.50 -11.09 18.29
CA ILE A 169 -4.45 -11.99 17.13
C ILE A 169 -3.33 -13.03 17.31
N ILE A 170 -2.12 -12.59 17.66
CA ILE A 170 -0.98 -13.48 17.90
C ILE A 170 -1.30 -14.51 18.99
N LYS A 171 -1.87 -14.08 20.12
CA LYS A 171 -2.26 -14.98 21.21
C LYS A 171 -3.32 -15.98 20.77
N LYS A 172 -4.36 -15.56 20.03
CA LYS A 172 -5.46 -16.41 19.59
C LYS A 172 -5.03 -17.47 18.59
N PHE A 173 -4.17 -17.13 17.65
CA PHE A 173 -3.76 -18.03 16.56
C PHE A 173 -2.41 -18.68 16.78
N LYS A 174 -1.72 -18.39 17.89
CA LYS A 174 -0.38 -18.92 18.22
C LYS A 174 0.64 -18.72 17.08
N ILE A 175 0.58 -17.54 16.43
CA ILE A 175 1.48 -17.13 15.33
C ILE A 175 2.79 -16.61 15.94
#